data_2a421a812b84042e87ada9dd4b76721f
#
_entry.id   2a421a812b84042e87ada9dd4b76721f
#
_cell.length_a   1.000
_cell.length_b   1.000
_cell.length_c   1.000
_cell.angle_alpha   90.00
_cell.angle_beta   90.00
_cell.angle_gamma   90.00
#
_symmetry.space_group_name_H-M   'P 1'
#
loop_
_entity.id
_entity.type
_entity.pdbx_description
1 polymer ?
#
loop_
_entity_poly.entity_id
_entity_poly.type
_entity_poly.pdbx_seq_one_letter_code
_entity_poly.pdbx_strand_id
1 'polypeptide(L)'
;MKRIGTTILLAGAMAVPLGLAAVAQETGGGGGAGNAKAPAAPNVTQAMLNNAAKDSKNFLATNGNYDQTRFYPAGEINTKNVKGLHVAWIFQTDIRESMETSPIVVDGVMYVTTSFDHVYALNAQTGEQIWHYKHDMGPITVYCCGPNNRGAAVYGDKVYLATLDAKLDAIDAKTGKLAWSQPIVTDPSLGYSETMAPTAVDGKILIGTNGGEYGIRGFVKAFDANDGKLLWTFNTIPENSVGVWATKDATGRDMHRDIAAEK
;
A
#
# COMPACT_ATOMS: atom_id res chain seq x y z
N MET A 1 32.73 59.26 -55.54
CA MET A 1 31.83 59.97 -54.58
C MET A 1 30.54 59.17 -54.42
N LYS A 2 30.41 58.37 -53.36
CA LYS A 2 29.15 57.68 -53.01
C LYS A 2 28.92 57.87 -51.51
N ARG A 3 27.79 58.50 -51.18
CA ARG A 3 27.36 58.74 -49.79
C ARG A 3 26.90 57.44 -49.16
N ILE A 4 27.41 57.16 -47.97
CA ILE A 4 26.98 56.02 -47.11
C ILE A 4 25.90 56.59 -46.18
N GLY A 5 24.68 56.09 -46.32
CA GLY A 5 23.59 56.40 -45.44
C GLY A 5 23.62 55.49 -44.20
N THR A 6 23.65 56.11 -43.04
CA THR A 6 23.56 55.43 -41.72
C THR A 6 22.14 55.18 -41.37
N THR A 7 21.68 53.92 -41.30
CA THR A 7 20.36 53.51 -40.82
C THR A 7 20.49 53.22 -39.33
N ILE A 8 19.77 54.01 -38.53
CA ILE A 8 19.63 53.82 -37.09
C ILE A 8 18.49 52.80 -36.87
N LEU A 9 18.80 51.60 -36.34
CA LEU A 9 17.80 50.64 -35.84
C LEU A 9 17.44 51.03 -34.40
N LEU A 10 16.18 51.47 -34.19
CA LEU A 10 15.60 51.53 -32.85
C LEU A 10 15.21 50.11 -32.41
N ALA A 11 15.86 49.61 -31.40
CA ALA A 11 15.44 48.38 -30.70
C ALA A 11 14.33 48.74 -29.70
N GLY A 12 13.09 48.39 -30.03
CA GLY A 12 11.97 48.46 -29.09
C GLY A 12 12.05 47.30 -28.09
N ALA A 13 12.26 47.63 -26.84
CA ALA A 13 12.14 46.67 -25.75
C ALA A 13 10.63 46.38 -25.51
N MET A 14 10.19 45.18 -25.88
CA MET A 14 8.89 44.69 -25.44
C MET A 14 9.03 44.13 -24.01
N ALA A 15 8.43 44.82 -23.05
CA ALA A 15 8.23 44.31 -21.72
C ALA A 15 7.13 43.22 -21.77
N VAL A 16 7.52 41.97 -21.54
CA VAL A 16 6.59 40.86 -21.33
C VAL A 16 6.12 40.94 -19.86
N PRO A 17 4.82 41.06 -19.59
CA PRO A 17 4.36 40.96 -18.21
C PRO A 17 4.53 39.50 -17.74
N LEU A 18 5.29 39.31 -16.66
CA LEU A 18 5.27 38.05 -15.90
C LEU A 18 3.87 37.89 -15.30
N GLY A 19 3.03 37.11 -15.97
CA GLY A 19 1.81 36.63 -15.40
C GLY A 19 2.18 35.66 -14.26
N LEU A 20 1.86 36.04 -13.02
CA LEU A 20 1.77 35.09 -11.92
C LEU A 20 0.77 34.01 -12.34
N ALA A 21 1.26 32.81 -12.64
CA ALA A 21 0.43 31.64 -12.71
C ALA A 21 -0.11 31.39 -11.29
N ALA A 22 -1.35 31.75 -11.07
CA ALA A 22 -2.09 31.25 -9.92
C ALA A 22 -2.19 29.75 -10.10
N VAL A 23 -1.50 29.00 -9.22
CA VAL A 23 -1.74 27.57 -9.07
C VAL A 23 -3.18 27.46 -8.61
N ALA A 24 -4.06 27.08 -9.51
CA ALA A 24 -5.42 26.71 -9.16
C ALA A 24 -5.30 25.47 -8.27
N GLN A 25 -5.54 25.64 -6.99
CA GLN A 25 -5.81 24.57 -6.07
C GLN A 25 -7.17 24.02 -6.48
N GLU A 26 -7.18 22.92 -7.24
CA GLU A 26 -8.41 22.21 -7.56
C GLU A 26 -9.01 21.71 -6.25
N THR A 27 -9.97 22.43 -5.74
CA THR A 27 -10.87 21.95 -4.71
C THR A 27 -11.76 20.91 -5.39
N GLY A 28 -11.47 19.63 -5.13
CA GLY A 28 -12.34 18.53 -5.54
C GLY A 28 -13.77 18.82 -5.14
N GLY A 29 -14.69 18.68 -6.09
CA GLY A 29 -16.11 18.99 -5.95
C GLY A 29 -16.72 18.27 -4.75
N GLY A 30 -16.91 19.00 -3.66
CA GLY A 30 -17.56 18.52 -2.45
C GLY A 30 -19.05 18.41 -2.64
N GLY A 31 -19.58 17.21 -2.69
CA GLY A 31 -20.96 16.96 -2.30
C GLY A 31 -21.11 17.24 -0.80
N GLY A 32 -22.08 18.06 -0.45
CA GLY A 32 -22.55 18.51 0.85
C GLY A 32 -21.81 18.08 2.12
N ALA A 33 -20.91 18.91 2.61
CA ALA A 33 -20.26 18.74 3.90
C ALA A 33 -21.28 18.98 5.03
N GLY A 34 -21.84 17.88 5.55
CA GLY A 34 -22.32 17.88 6.93
C GLY A 34 -21.10 18.02 7.86
N ASN A 35 -21.24 18.80 8.95
CA ASN A 35 -20.24 19.00 10.01
C ASN A 35 -19.94 17.68 10.76
N ALA A 36 -19.49 16.63 10.09
CA ALA A 36 -19.07 15.42 10.73
C ALA A 36 -17.69 15.68 11.38
N LYS A 37 -17.63 15.58 12.69
CA LYS A 37 -16.37 15.64 13.46
C LYS A 37 -15.40 14.63 12.85
N ALA A 38 -14.17 15.06 12.59
CA ALA A 38 -13.12 14.17 12.11
C ALA A 38 -13.04 12.92 13.01
N PRO A 39 -12.96 11.70 12.47
CA PRO A 39 -12.84 10.48 13.25
C PRO A 39 -11.65 10.57 14.22
N ALA A 40 -11.76 9.91 15.36
CA ALA A 40 -10.66 9.79 16.29
C ALA A 40 -9.52 8.97 15.65
N ALA A 41 -8.27 9.24 16.08
CA ALA A 41 -7.17 8.38 15.65
C ALA A 41 -7.43 6.94 16.09
N PRO A 42 -7.27 5.95 15.21
CA PRO A 42 -7.47 4.56 15.57
C PRO A 42 -6.42 4.08 16.58
N ASN A 43 -6.82 3.14 17.41
CA ASN A 43 -5.90 2.39 18.28
C ASN A 43 -6.28 0.90 18.18
N VAL A 44 -5.75 0.23 17.16
CA VAL A 44 -6.07 -1.18 16.89
C VAL A 44 -5.30 -2.08 17.83
N THR A 45 -6.02 -2.76 18.72
CA THR A 45 -5.44 -3.72 19.67
C THR A 45 -5.43 -5.14 19.10
N GLN A 46 -4.59 -6.00 19.69
CA GLN A 46 -4.59 -7.43 19.34
C GLN A 46 -5.96 -8.08 19.58
N ALA A 47 -6.66 -7.67 20.64
CA ALA A 47 -7.98 -8.17 20.94
C ALA A 47 -9.01 -7.84 19.83
N MET A 48 -8.92 -6.66 19.21
CA MET A 48 -9.74 -6.28 18.06
C MET A 48 -9.43 -7.19 16.86
N LEU A 49 -8.15 -7.40 16.54
CA LEU A 49 -7.74 -8.27 15.43
C LEU A 49 -8.18 -9.73 15.65
N ASN A 50 -8.07 -10.24 16.88
CA ASN A 50 -8.52 -11.60 17.21
C ASN A 50 -10.06 -11.76 17.08
N ASN A 51 -10.81 -10.69 17.26
CA ASN A 51 -12.27 -10.67 17.15
C ASN A 51 -12.79 -10.13 15.81
N ALA A 52 -11.90 -9.82 14.86
CA ALA A 52 -12.27 -9.17 13.60
C ALA A 52 -13.36 -9.91 12.81
N ALA A 53 -13.40 -11.25 12.87
CA ALA A 53 -14.44 -12.06 12.23
C ALA A 53 -15.88 -11.76 12.73
N LYS A 54 -16.01 -11.16 13.91
CA LYS A 54 -17.29 -10.82 14.55
C LYS A 54 -17.56 -9.32 14.57
N ASP A 55 -16.61 -8.51 14.13
CA ASP A 55 -16.73 -7.06 14.11
C ASP A 55 -17.54 -6.62 12.90
N SER A 56 -18.73 -6.07 13.15
CA SER A 56 -19.61 -5.53 12.11
C SER A 56 -19.47 -4.02 11.89
N LYS A 57 -18.48 -3.37 12.52
CA LYS A 57 -18.23 -1.93 12.41
C LYS A 57 -16.94 -1.62 11.69
N ASN A 58 -15.95 -2.51 11.79
CA ASN A 58 -14.62 -2.34 11.26
C ASN A 58 -14.28 -3.43 10.25
N PHE A 59 -13.30 -3.17 9.40
CA PHE A 59 -12.69 -4.14 8.50
C PHE A 59 -11.17 -4.07 8.69
N LEU A 60 -10.65 -4.89 9.65
CA LEU A 60 -9.35 -4.68 10.28
C LEU A 60 -8.17 -5.32 9.55
N ALA A 61 -8.42 -6.14 8.56
CA ALA A 61 -7.38 -6.81 7.78
C ALA A 61 -7.79 -6.89 6.31
N THR A 62 -6.84 -7.02 5.41
CA THR A 62 -7.07 -7.05 3.95
C THR A 62 -8.05 -8.14 3.48
N ASN A 63 -8.19 -9.22 4.25
CA ASN A 63 -9.15 -10.30 3.99
C ASN A 63 -10.19 -10.43 5.12
N GLY A 64 -10.39 -9.36 5.89
CA GLY A 64 -11.39 -9.25 6.96
C GLY A 64 -10.88 -9.70 8.33
N ASN A 65 -10.22 -10.85 8.41
CA ASN A 65 -9.74 -11.46 9.66
C ASN A 65 -8.55 -12.39 9.40
N TYR A 66 -7.97 -12.99 10.46
CA TYR A 66 -6.85 -13.93 10.34
C TYR A 66 -7.20 -15.24 9.61
N ASP A 67 -8.46 -15.66 9.64
CA ASP A 67 -8.91 -16.83 8.87
C ASP A 67 -9.10 -16.51 7.38
N GLN A 68 -8.93 -15.24 7.00
CA GLN A 68 -9.01 -14.72 5.62
C GLN A 68 -10.31 -15.09 4.89
N THR A 69 -11.42 -15.07 5.62
CA THR A 69 -12.73 -15.51 5.12
C THR A 69 -13.33 -14.54 4.11
N ARG A 70 -12.88 -13.28 4.06
CA ARG A 70 -13.45 -12.19 3.24
C ARG A 70 -14.94 -11.97 3.49
N PHE A 71 -15.43 -12.45 4.61
CA PHE A 71 -16.81 -12.32 5.02
C PHE A 71 -16.96 -11.17 6.01
N TYR A 72 -17.87 -10.26 5.72
CA TYR A 72 -18.25 -9.17 6.60
C TYR A 72 -19.58 -9.50 7.29
N PRO A 73 -19.64 -9.56 8.61
CA PRO A 73 -20.80 -10.12 9.35
C PRO A 73 -21.98 -9.16 9.49
N ALA A 74 -21.93 -7.96 8.92
CA ALA A 74 -23.03 -7.00 8.99
C ALA A 74 -24.24 -7.45 8.17
N GLY A 75 -25.42 -7.36 8.74
CA GLY A 75 -26.68 -7.79 8.12
C GLY A 75 -27.49 -6.67 7.47
N GLU A 76 -26.97 -5.44 7.43
CA GLU A 76 -27.68 -4.27 6.90
C GLU A 76 -27.97 -4.40 5.40
N ILE A 77 -27.03 -5.00 4.64
CA ILE A 77 -27.25 -5.29 3.23
C ILE A 77 -27.64 -6.76 3.07
N ASN A 78 -28.77 -7.01 2.45
CA ASN A 78 -29.32 -8.34 2.28
C ASN A 78 -30.15 -8.44 0.99
N THR A 79 -30.68 -9.62 0.68
CA THR A 79 -31.42 -9.89 -0.56
C THR A 79 -32.70 -9.04 -0.71
N LYS A 80 -33.23 -8.46 0.36
CA LYS A 80 -34.44 -7.63 0.32
C LYS A 80 -34.15 -6.19 -0.06
N ASN A 81 -32.96 -5.66 0.29
CA ASN A 81 -32.63 -4.25 0.14
C ASN A 81 -31.45 -3.96 -0.81
N VAL A 82 -30.69 -4.99 -1.24
CA VAL A 82 -29.52 -4.82 -2.10
C VAL A 82 -29.82 -4.08 -3.42
N LYS A 83 -31.03 -4.16 -3.94
CA LYS A 83 -31.47 -3.42 -5.14
C LYS A 83 -31.55 -1.90 -4.92
N GLY A 84 -31.60 -1.45 -3.69
CA GLY A 84 -31.62 -0.03 -3.30
C GLY A 84 -30.24 0.57 -3.07
N LEU A 85 -29.16 -0.19 -3.30
CA LEU A 85 -27.80 0.34 -3.17
C LEU A 85 -27.54 1.43 -4.23
N HIS A 86 -26.93 2.52 -3.79
CA HIS A 86 -26.49 3.61 -4.64
C HIS A 86 -25.11 4.07 -4.19
N VAL A 87 -24.41 4.79 -5.06
CA VAL A 87 -23.11 5.37 -4.76
C VAL A 87 -23.28 6.46 -3.71
N ALA A 88 -22.62 6.34 -2.56
CA ALA A 88 -22.64 7.35 -1.51
C ALA A 88 -21.61 8.47 -1.80
N TRP A 89 -20.44 8.11 -2.28
CA TRP A 89 -19.36 9.01 -2.65
C TRP A 89 -18.39 8.35 -3.63
N ILE A 90 -17.55 9.15 -4.27
CA ILE A 90 -16.47 8.71 -5.16
C ILE A 90 -15.21 9.46 -4.76
N PHE A 91 -14.09 8.76 -4.65
CA PHE A 91 -12.76 9.32 -4.44
C PHE A 91 -11.85 8.95 -5.62
N GLN A 92 -11.14 9.92 -6.18
CA GLN A 92 -10.18 9.73 -7.26
C GLN A 92 -8.75 9.90 -6.74
N THR A 93 -7.90 8.93 -6.98
CA THR A 93 -6.52 8.87 -6.45
C THR A 93 -5.50 9.60 -7.32
N ASP A 94 -5.86 10.02 -8.54
CA ASP A 94 -4.99 10.56 -9.60
C ASP A 94 -3.87 9.59 -10.06
N ILE A 95 -3.89 8.36 -9.60
CA ILE A 95 -2.95 7.32 -10.01
C ILE A 95 -3.56 6.51 -11.14
N ARG A 96 -2.92 6.52 -12.32
CA ARG A 96 -3.42 5.87 -13.56
C ARG A 96 -2.95 4.43 -13.74
N GLU A 97 -2.57 3.77 -12.66
CA GLU A 97 -2.15 2.37 -12.67
C GLU A 97 -3.22 1.47 -12.09
N SER A 98 -3.03 0.15 -12.23
CA SER A 98 -3.94 -0.83 -11.66
C SER A 98 -4.04 -0.66 -10.14
N MET A 99 -5.24 -0.86 -9.61
CA MET A 99 -5.54 -0.75 -8.19
C MET A 99 -6.02 -2.12 -7.69
N GLU A 100 -5.18 -2.77 -6.88
CA GLU A 100 -5.41 -4.15 -6.39
C GLU A 100 -5.54 -4.20 -4.86
N THR A 101 -5.85 -3.09 -4.23
CA THR A 101 -5.88 -2.95 -2.78
C THR A 101 -7.18 -3.48 -2.16
N SER A 102 -7.08 -3.95 -0.91
CA SER A 102 -8.22 -4.10 -0.01
C SER A 102 -8.18 -2.98 1.02
N PRO A 103 -9.18 -2.09 1.07
CA PRO A 103 -9.25 -1.06 2.10
C PRO A 103 -9.37 -1.66 3.49
N ILE A 104 -8.77 -1.00 4.49
CA ILE A 104 -8.99 -1.26 5.91
C ILE A 104 -9.86 -0.14 6.48
N VAL A 105 -10.85 -0.48 7.29
CA VAL A 105 -11.72 0.50 7.96
C VAL A 105 -11.65 0.32 9.46
N VAL A 106 -11.29 1.39 10.16
CA VAL A 106 -11.19 1.44 11.62
C VAL A 106 -11.84 2.72 12.14
N ASP A 107 -12.83 2.58 12.99
CA ASP A 107 -13.51 3.71 13.66
C ASP A 107 -13.93 4.84 12.71
N GLY A 108 -14.40 4.46 11.51
CA GLY A 108 -14.86 5.40 10.49
C GLY A 108 -13.75 6.02 9.63
N VAL A 109 -12.49 5.63 9.80
CA VAL A 109 -11.38 5.97 8.89
C VAL A 109 -11.11 4.80 7.96
N MET A 110 -11.09 5.05 6.66
CA MET A 110 -10.72 4.10 5.62
C MET A 110 -9.30 4.36 5.14
N TYR A 111 -8.44 3.34 5.21
CA TYR A 111 -7.09 3.37 4.66
C TYR A 111 -7.06 2.62 3.34
N VAL A 112 -6.63 3.30 2.29
CA VAL A 112 -6.56 2.76 0.92
C VAL A 112 -5.15 2.95 0.40
N THR A 113 -4.51 1.88 -0.06
CA THR A 113 -3.23 1.95 -0.76
C THR A 113 -3.46 1.99 -2.27
N THR A 114 -2.51 2.54 -3.00
CA THR A 114 -2.51 2.51 -4.47
C THR A 114 -1.13 2.15 -4.99
N SER A 115 -1.03 1.95 -6.30
CA SER A 115 0.25 1.80 -6.99
C SER A 115 1.21 2.93 -6.62
N PHE A 116 2.52 2.64 -6.66
CA PHE A 116 3.60 3.55 -6.27
C PHE A 116 3.61 3.93 -4.78
N ASP A 117 3.09 3.03 -3.93
CA ASP A 117 3.16 3.11 -2.46
C ASP A 117 2.57 4.40 -1.86
N HIS A 118 1.40 4.79 -2.37
CA HIS A 118 0.59 5.82 -1.75
C HIS A 118 -0.37 5.21 -0.72
N VAL A 119 -0.66 5.93 0.35
CA VAL A 119 -1.69 5.62 1.34
C VAL A 119 -2.59 6.82 1.52
N TYR A 120 -3.88 6.62 1.37
CA TYR A 120 -4.91 7.63 1.65
C TYR A 120 -5.68 7.23 2.91
N ALA A 121 -5.86 8.16 3.83
CA ALA A 121 -6.87 8.04 4.88
C ALA A 121 -8.08 8.87 4.49
N LEU A 122 -9.22 8.23 4.44
CA LEU A 122 -10.49 8.83 4.05
C LEU A 122 -11.49 8.71 5.20
N ASN A 123 -12.38 9.68 5.31
CA ASN A 123 -13.59 9.49 6.10
C ASN A 123 -14.46 8.45 5.38
N ALA A 124 -14.68 7.30 6.00
CA ALA A 124 -15.39 6.18 5.38
C ALA A 124 -16.87 6.51 5.06
N GLN A 125 -17.46 7.50 5.74
CA GLN A 125 -18.84 7.92 5.54
C GLN A 125 -18.99 8.92 4.39
N THR A 126 -18.02 9.83 4.21
CA THR A 126 -18.13 10.96 3.27
C THR A 126 -17.19 10.85 2.08
N GLY A 127 -16.16 10.00 2.12
CA GLY A 127 -15.11 9.93 1.11
C GLY A 127 -14.09 11.07 1.19
N GLU A 128 -14.21 11.96 2.17
CA GLU A 128 -13.34 13.13 2.33
C GLU A 128 -11.93 12.69 2.75
N GLN A 129 -10.90 13.20 2.08
CA GLN A 129 -9.51 12.90 2.40
C GLN A 129 -9.12 13.54 3.73
N ILE A 130 -8.65 12.70 4.68
CA ILE A 130 -8.10 13.16 5.96
C ILE A 130 -6.62 13.49 5.80
N TRP A 131 -5.87 12.56 5.21
CA TRP A 131 -4.47 12.75 4.85
C TRP A 131 -4.05 11.83 3.68
N HIS A 132 -2.91 12.14 3.09
CA HIS A 132 -2.28 11.39 2.03
C HIS A 132 -0.79 11.24 2.35
N TYR A 133 -0.30 10.01 2.35
CA TYR A 133 1.11 9.66 2.42
C TYR A 133 1.56 9.10 1.08
N LYS A 134 2.72 9.53 0.63
CA LYS A 134 3.43 8.97 -0.52
C LYS A 134 4.81 8.56 -0.06
N HIS A 135 5.17 7.29 -0.28
CA HIS A 135 6.53 6.83 -0.04
C HIS A 135 7.50 7.52 -1.01
N ASP A 136 8.64 7.99 -0.47
CA ASP A 136 9.73 8.50 -1.31
C ASP A 136 10.57 7.31 -1.78
N MET A 137 10.21 6.80 -2.97
CA MET A 137 10.83 5.61 -3.53
C MET A 137 12.26 5.86 -3.93
N GLY A 138 13.15 4.99 -3.46
CA GLY A 138 14.49 4.85 -4.02
C GLY A 138 14.47 4.29 -5.46
N PRO A 139 15.61 4.06 -6.05
CA PRO A 139 15.69 3.45 -7.38
C PRO A 139 15.12 2.02 -7.33
N ILE A 140 14.04 1.80 -8.07
CA ILE A 140 13.46 0.47 -8.29
C ILE A 140 14.01 -0.04 -9.60
N THR A 141 14.65 -1.22 -9.56
CA THR A 141 15.19 -1.85 -10.76
C THR A 141 14.20 -2.78 -11.42
N VAL A 142 13.43 -3.54 -10.62
CA VAL A 142 12.44 -4.50 -11.09
C VAL A 142 11.34 -4.71 -10.04
N TYR A 143 10.12 -4.90 -10.51
CA TYR A 143 8.99 -5.41 -9.72
C TYR A 143 8.09 -6.27 -10.59
N CYS A 144 7.53 -7.33 -10.02
CA CYS A 144 6.57 -8.17 -10.73
C CYS A 144 5.23 -7.46 -10.89
N CYS A 145 4.61 -7.64 -12.06
CA CYS A 145 3.16 -7.43 -12.26
C CYS A 145 2.66 -5.98 -12.08
N GLY A 146 3.52 -5.01 -12.27
CA GLY A 146 3.22 -3.59 -12.12
C GLY A 146 3.52 -3.04 -10.71
N PRO A 147 3.40 -1.72 -10.51
CA PRO A 147 3.77 -1.05 -9.26
C PRO A 147 2.68 -1.17 -8.18
N ASN A 148 2.03 -2.32 -8.10
CA ASN A 148 0.86 -2.53 -7.25
C ASN A 148 1.21 -2.56 -5.77
N ASN A 149 0.29 -2.05 -4.94
CA ASN A 149 0.26 -2.26 -3.51
C ASN A 149 -1.11 -2.82 -3.11
N ARG A 150 -1.14 -3.97 -2.41
CA ARG A 150 -2.36 -4.73 -2.12
C ARG A 150 -2.96 -4.44 -0.76
N GLY A 151 -2.45 -3.44 -0.05
CA GLY A 151 -3.03 -3.00 1.21
C GLY A 151 -2.00 -2.69 2.27
N ALA A 152 -2.50 -2.27 3.41
CA ALA A 152 -1.71 -1.95 4.60
C ALA A 152 -2.16 -2.81 5.79
N ALA A 153 -1.42 -2.77 6.89
CA ALA A 153 -1.88 -3.24 8.19
C ALA A 153 -2.09 -2.05 9.13
N VAL A 154 -2.99 -2.19 10.10
CA VAL A 154 -3.16 -1.20 11.17
C VAL A 154 -2.98 -1.88 12.51
N TYR A 155 -2.10 -1.35 13.36
CA TYR A 155 -1.85 -1.85 14.71
C TYR A 155 -1.42 -0.71 15.64
N GLY A 156 -1.98 -0.66 16.84
CA GLY A 156 -1.82 0.49 17.71
C GLY A 156 -2.34 1.76 17.01
N ASP A 157 -1.51 2.77 17.01
CA ASP A 157 -1.75 4.08 16.40
C ASP A 157 -1.07 4.26 15.03
N LYS A 158 -0.65 3.16 14.38
CA LYS A 158 0.13 3.20 13.13
C LYS A 158 -0.49 2.40 12.01
N VAL A 159 -0.27 2.89 10.80
CA VAL A 159 -0.50 2.21 9.53
C VAL A 159 0.83 1.72 8.99
N TYR A 160 0.93 0.45 8.63
CA TYR A 160 2.15 -0.18 8.12
C TYR A 160 2.01 -0.47 6.64
N LEU A 161 2.98 0.00 5.88
CA LEU A 161 3.08 -0.14 4.43
C LEU A 161 4.37 -0.87 4.08
N ALA A 162 4.28 -1.93 3.31
CA ALA A 162 5.45 -2.52 2.66
C ALA A 162 5.59 -1.93 1.26
N THR A 163 6.82 -1.58 0.86
CA THR A 163 7.08 -0.73 -0.31
C THR A 163 7.77 -1.46 -1.44
N LEU A 164 7.62 -0.95 -2.65
CA LEU A 164 8.23 -1.51 -3.86
C LEU A 164 9.76 -1.51 -3.84
N ASP A 165 10.38 -0.61 -3.08
CA ASP A 165 11.84 -0.58 -2.85
C ASP A 165 12.26 -1.36 -1.59
N ALA A 166 11.42 -2.32 -1.19
CA ALA A 166 11.63 -3.28 -0.09
C ALA A 166 11.94 -2.64 1.27
N LYS A 167 11.13 -1.66 1.65
CA LYS A 167 11.08 -1.09 2.99
C LYS A 167 9.75 -1.38 3.67
N LEU A 168 9.76 -1.31 4.99
CA LEU A 168 8.57 -1.30 5.83
C LEU A 168 8.45 0.07 6.48
N ASP A 169 7.40 0.78 6.11
CA ASP A 169 7.08 2.10 6.66
C ASP A 169 6.01 1.99 7.74
N ALA A 170 6.20 2.67 8.85
CA ALA A 170 5.16 2.91 9.84
C ALA A 170 4.74 4.38 9.79
N ILE A 171 3.47 4.60 9.56
CA ILE A 171 2.86 5.90 9.36
C ILE A 171 1.95 6.18 10.57
N ASP A 172 2.06 7.34 11.18
CA ASP A 172 1.13 7.77 12.23
C ASP A 172 -0.29 7.84 11.65
N ALA A 173 -1.19 7.04 12.20
CA ALA A 173 -2.52 6.85 11.66
C ALA A 173 -3.42 8.10 11.75
N LYS A 174 -3.09 9.03 12.65
CA LYS A 174 -3.82 10.30 12.82
C LYS A 174 -3.37 11.37 11.84
N THR A 175 -2.06 11.44 11.57
CA THR A 175 -1.45 12.58 10.86
C THR A 175 -0.94 12.24 9.47
N GLY A 176 -0.79 10.95 9.12
CA GLY A 176 -0.17 10.52 7.87
C GLY A 176 1.34 10.75 7.81
N LYS A 177 1.98 11.11 8.92
CA LYS A 177 3.43 11.33 8.96
C LYS A 177 4.18 10.02 9.17
N LEU A 178 5.30 9.87 8.48
CA LEU A 178 6.21 8.75 8.69
C LEU A 178 6.75 8.78 10.12
N ALA A 179 6.52 7.70 10.87
CA ALA A 179 7.08 7.50 12.21
C ALA A 179 8.45 6.85 12.13
N TRP A 180 8.60 5.81 11.33
CA TRP A 180 9.85 5.15 11.03
C TRP A 180 9.78 4.39 9.70
N SER A 181 10.94 4.13 9.09
CA SER A 181 11.11 3.30 7.90
C SER A 181 12.28 2.36 8.10
N GLN A 182 12.10 1.08 7.81
CA GLN A 182 13.13 0.06 7.96
C GLN A 182 13.34 -0.72 6.66
N PRO A 183 14.57 -0.98 6.24
CA PRO A 183 14.83 -1.82 5.10
C PRO A 183 14.44 -3.27 5.41
N ILE A 184 13.68 -3.89 4.53
CA ILE A 184 13.32 -5.31 4.61
C ILE A 184 14.51 -6.16 4.16
N VAL A 185 15.26 -5.70 3.17
CA VAL A 185 16.48 -6.33 2.66
C VAL A 185 17.62 -5.34 2.58
N THR A 186 18.85 -5.83 2.54
CA THR A 186 20.04 -4.99 2.43
C THR A 186 20.30 -4.51 1.01
N ASP A 187 19.89 -5.28 0.01
CA ASP A 187 20.09 -4.95 -1.40
C ASP A 187 18.81 -5.23 -2.21
N PRO A 188 17.95 -4.24 -2.38
CA PRO A 188 16.73 -4.38 -3.19
C PRO A 188 17.02 -4.52 -4.69
N SER A 189 18.22 -4.16 -5.18
CA SER A 189 18.58 -4.25 -6.59
C SER A 189 18.61 -5.68 -7.13
N LEU A 190 18.65 -6.67 -6.25
CA LEU A 190 18.54 -8.09 -6.58
C LEU A 190 17.16 -8.53 -7.06
N GLY A 191 16.16 -7.66 -7.00
CA GLY A 191 14.81 -7.95 -7.45
C GLY A 191 13.80 -8.15 -6.31
N TYR A 192 14.18 -7.80 -5.08
CA TYR A 192 13.24 -7.75 -3.95
C TYR A 192 12.30 -6.56 -4.09
N SER A 193 11.03 -6.80 -3.88
CA SER A 193 10.03 -5.75 -3.75
C SER A 193 8.81 -6.26 -2.98
N GLU A 194 8.03 -5.35 -2.43
CA GLU A 194 6.89 -5.71 -1.60
C GLU A 194 5.61 -5.15 -2.19
N THR A 195 4.78 -6.03 -2.73
CA THR A 195 3.46 -5.68 -3.29
C THR A 195 2.32 -6.17 -2.42
N MET A 196 2.63 -6.90 -1.34
CA MET A 196 1.66 -7.49 -0.43
C MET A 196 1.35 -6.57 0.74
N ALA A 197 0.16 -6.75 1.33
CA ALA A 197 -0.16 -6.14 2.61
C ALA A 197 0.60 -6.84 3.74
N PRO A 198 1.22 -6.10 4.67
CA PRO A 198 1.77 -6.68 5.90
C PRO A 198 0.67 -7.31 6.78
N THR A 199 1.05 -8.20 7.68
CA THR A 199 0.15 -8.75 8.69
C THR A 199 0.62 -8.34 10.08
N ALA A 200 -0.25 -7.65 10.82
CA ALA A 200 0.01 -7.27 12.21
C ALA A 200 -0.49 -8.36 13.17
N VAL A 201 0.35 -8.82 14.09
CA VAL A 201 0.02 -9.82 15.12
C VAL A 201 0.93 -9.71 16.33
N ASP A 202 0.36 -9.65 17.53
CA ASP A 202 1.08 -9.66 18.83
C ASP A 202 2.28 -8.68 18.87
N GLY A 203 2.06 -7.44 18.49
CA GLY A 203 3.09 -6.40 18.47
C GLY A 203 4.15 -6.57 17.38
N LYS A 204 3.89 -7.43 16.39
CA LYS A 204 4.80 -7.71 15.29
C LYS A 204 4.13 -7.41 13.96
N ILE A 205 4.94 -7.01 13.00
CA ILE A 205 4.53 -6.84 11.60
C ILE A 205 5.24 -7.92 10.78
N LEU A 206 4.46 -8.82 10.22
CA LEU A 206 4.96 -9.91 9.37
C LEU A 206 4.92 -9.46 7.91
N ILE A 207 6.00 -9.76 7.19
CA ILE A 207 6.13 -9.48 5.76
C ILE A 207 6.90 -10.59 5.06
N GLY A 208 6.44 -11.00 3.89
CA GLY A 208 7.19 -11.83 2.95
C GLY A 208 7.85 -10.98 1.89
N THR A 209 8.20 -11.58 0.75
CA THR A 209 8.70 -10.85 -0.42
C THR A 209 8.20 -11.49 -1.71
N ASN A 210 8.09 -10.71 -2.76
CA ASN A 210 7.96 -11.19 -4.13
C ASN A 210 9.33 -11.17 -4.82
N GLY A 211 9.41 -11.61 -6.07
CA GLY A 211 10.62 -11.59 -6.89
C GLY A 211 11.30 -12.96 -7.07
N GLY A 212 10.61 -14.06 -6.77
CA GLY A 212 11.15 -15.42 -6.96
C GLY A 212 11.63 -15.71 -8.38
N GLU A 213 11.09 -15.03 -9.39
CA GLU A 213 11.51 -15.07 -10.79
C GLU A 213 12.87 -14.42 -11.06
N TYR A 214 13.38 -13.62 -10.14
CA TYR A 214 14.69 -12.95 -10.24
C TYR A 214 15.82 -13.70 -9.53
N GLY A 215 15.57 -14.91 -9.06
CA GLY A 215 16.58 -15.73 -8.40
C GLY A 215 16.91 -15.31 -6.98
N ILE A 216 16.05 -14.54 -6.34
CA ILE A 216 16.17 -14.17 -4.93
C ILE A 216 15.72 -15.30 -4.01
N ARG A 217 16.15 -15.23 -2.74
CA ARG A 217 15.73 -16.16 -1.71
C ARG A 217 14.51 -15.64 -0.99
N GLY A 218 13.39 -16.37 -1.07
CA GLY A 218 12.16 -16.04 -0.38
C GLY A 218 12.29 -16.16 1.15
N PHE A 219 11.56 -15.31 1.87
CA PHE A 219 11.53 -15.29 3.32
C PHE A 219 10.16 -14.84 3.87
N VAL A 220 9.97 -15.06 5.17
CA VAL A 220 9.04 -14.32 6.02
C VAL A 220 9.87 -13.66 7.12
N LYS A 221 9.67 -12.37 7.34
CA LYS A 221 10.31 -11.59 8.40
C LYS A 221 9.29 -11.02 9.37
N ALA A 222 9.68 -10.88 10.63
CA ALA A 222 8.92 -10.18 11.64
C ALA A 222 9.69 -8.96 12.14
N PHE A 223 8.99 -7.85 12.19
CA PHE A 223 9.50 -6.58 12.72
C PHE A 223 8.69 -6.19 13.95
N ASP A 224 9.33 -5.55 14.93
CA ASP A 224 8.63 -4.94 16.06
C ASP A 224 7.75 -3.79 15.58
N ALA A 225 6.49 -3.78 15.97
CA ALA A 225 5.54 -2.77 15.54
C ALA A 225 5.86 -1.37 16.07
N ASN A 226 6.61 -1.23 17.19
CA ASN A 226 6.89 0.06 17.79
C ASN A 226 8.05 0.79 17.11
N ASP A 227 9.16 0.08 16.88
CA ASP A 227 10.42 0.67 16.43
C ASP A 227 10.95 0.12 15.12
N GLY A 228 10.29 -0.89 14.53
CA GLY A 228 10.68 -1.50 13.27
C GLY A 228 11.90 -2.42 13.37
N LYS A 229 12.34 -2.78 14.57
CA LYS A 229 13.47 -3.70 14.73
C LYS A 229 13.15 -5.07 14.16
N LEU A 230 14.04 -5.61 13.32
CA LEU A 230 13.94 -6.99 12.84
C LEU A 230 14.07 -7.96 14.02
N LEU A 231 13.04 -8.76 14.24
CA LEU A 231 12.97 -9.74 15.34
C LEU A 231 13.47 -11.12 14.90
N TRP A 232 13.04 -11.58 13.73
CA TRP A 232 13.48 -12.85 13.15
C TRP A 232 13.25 -12.90 11.64
N THR A 233 13.95 -13.81 10.99
CA THR A 233 13.80 -14.17 9.58
C THR A 233 13.59 -15.68 9.46
N PHE A 234 12.57 -16.07 8.74
CA PHE A 234 12.36 -17.43 8.28
C PHE A 234 12.56 -17.49 6.77
N ASN A 235 13.62 -18.16 6.31
CA ASN A 235 13.84 -18.36 4.88
C ASN A 235 12.97 -19.49 4.36
N THR A 236 12.13 -19.24 3.36
CA THR A 236 11.26 -20.25 2.75
C THR A 236 12.05 -21.23 1.89
N ILE A 237 13.26 -20.85 1.47
CA ILE A 237 14.23 -21.70 0.77
C ILE A 237 15.44 -21.87 1.67
N PRO A 238 15.76 -23.08 2.18
CA PRO A 238 16.93 -23.34 3.02
C PRO A 238 18.26 -23.04 2.32
N GLU A 239 19.31 -22.70 3.07
CA GLU A 239 20.64 -22.35 2.51
C GLU A 239 21.27 -23.48 1.71
N ASN A 240 21.13 -24.67 2.22
CA ASN A 240 21.62 -25.89 1.57
C ASN A 240 20.42 -26.65 1.00
N SER A 241 19.61 -25.96 0.17
CA SER A 241 18.46 -26.65 -0.38
C SER A 241 18.90 -27.75 -1.36
N VAL A 242 19.28 -28.85 -0.79
CA VAL A 242 18.91 -30.13 -1.37
C VAL A 242 17.40 -30.12 -1.27
N GLY A 243 16.70 -29.63 -2.28
CA GLY A 243 15.24 -29.59 -2.26
C GLY A 243 14.72 -30.96 -1.83
N VAL A 244 13.61 -31.01 -1.09
CA VAL A 244 12.96 -32.29 -0.81
C VAL A 244 12.37 -32.74 -2.15
N TRP A 245 13.21 -33.39 -2.92
CA TRP A 245 12.89 -33.96 -4.22
C TRP A 245 12.13 -35.26 -3.99
N ALA A 246 10.82 -35.11 -3.74
CA ALA A 246 10.00 -36.31 -3.56
C ALA A 246 9.65 -36.90 -4.93
N THR A 247 9.78 -38.22 -5.06
CA THR A 247 9.32 -38.98 -6.23
C THR A 247 7.81 -39.26 -6.14
N LYS A 248 7.23 -39.11 -4.94
CA LYS A 248 5.80 -39.39 -4.68
C LYS A 248 5.13 -38.15 -4.14
N ASP A 249 3.86 -37.93 -4.50
CA ASP A 249 3.01 -36.88 -3.93
C ASP A 249 2.54 -37.23 -2.51
N ALA A 250 1.81 -36.32 -1.87
CA ALA A 250 1.31 -36.50 -0.50
C ALA A 250 0.33 -37.68 -0.35
N THR A 251 -0.21 -38.20 -1.46
CA THR A 251 -1.07 -39.39 -1.47
C THR A 251 -0.32 -40.67 -1.71
N GLY A 252 1.00 -40.59 -1.92
CA GLY A 252 1.86 -41.73 -2.19
C GLY A 252 1.93 -42.15 -3.67
N ARG A 253 1.31 -41.41 -4.58
CA ARG A 253 1.34 -41.65 -6.03
C ARG A 253 2.70 -41.25 -6.59
N ASP A 254 3.30 -42.11 -7.42
CA ASP A 254 4.53 -41.81 -8.14
C ASP A 254 4.31 -40.68 -9.14
N MET A 255 5.14 -39.64 -9.06
CA MET A 255 5.09 -38.46 -9.95
C MET A 255 5.94 -38.63 -11.20
N HIS A 256 6.64 -39.79 -11.35
CA HIS A 256 7.52 -40.08 -12.48
C HIS A 256 8.59 -39.01 -12.77
N ARG A 257 9.11 -38.39 -11.72
CA ARG A 257 10.10 -37.33 -11.81
C ARG A 257 11.49 -37.87 -12.01
N ASP A 258 12.25 -37.31 -12.93
CA ASP A 258 13.70 -37.53 -13.03
C ASP A 258 14.43 -36.51 -12.13
N ILE A 259 14.62 -36.87 -10.87
CA ILE A 259 15.28 -36.02 -9.87
C ILE A 259 16.71 -35.62 -10.30
N ALA A 260 17.40 -36.47 -11.04
CA ALA A 260 18.76 -36.17 -11.50
C ALA A 260 18.80 -35.11 -12.59
N ALA A 261 17.80 -35.11 -13.48
CA ALA A 261 17.66 -34.13 -14.54
C ALA A 261 17.09 -32.79 -14.06
N GLU A 262 16.34 -32.82 -12.93
CA GLU A 262 15.71 -31.63 -12.35
C GLU A 262 16.61 -30.86 -11.39
N LYS A 263 17.72 -31.44 -10.91
CA LYS A 263 18.72 -30.79 -10.06
C LYS A 263 19.68 -29.97 -10.90
#